data_bb17427f94d0971f0e2bc521f36a258f
#
_entry.id   bb17427f94d0971f0e2bc521f36a258f
#
_cell.length_a   1.000
_cell.length_b   1.000
_cell.length_c   1.000
_cell.angle_alpha   90.00
_cell.angle_beta   90.00
_cell.angle_gamma   90.00
#
_symmetry.space_group_name_H-M   'P 1'
#
loop_
_entity.id
_entity.type
_entity.pdbx_description
1 polymer ?
#
loop_
_entity_poly.entity_id
_entity_poly.type
_entity_poly.pdbx_seq_one_letter_code
_entity_poly.pdbx_strand_id
1 'polypeptide(L)'
;MFTILLDNGHGVNTSGKCSPKKADGTRFREYKFARTIVTNIATKLKALGYNVIIVTPEQEDISLGERVRRINKSVRQYGAGNCLMISVHANAAGNNDKWMSARGWSAWTTRG
;
A
#
# COMPACT_ATOMS: atom_id res chain seq x y z
N MET A 1 -20.98 10.53 2.66
CA MET A 1 -20.26 9.25 2.87
C MET A 1 -18.77 9.52 2.80
N PHE A 2 -18.03 9.06 3.76
CA PHE A 2 -16.57 9.24 3.76
C PHE A 2 -15.91 8.17 2.88
N THR A 3 -14.95 8.58 2.06
CA THR A 3 -14.28 7.71 1.10
C THR A 3 -12.84 7.44 1.56
N ILE A 4 -12.48 6.17 1.65
CA ILE A 4 -11.13 5.73 1.96
C ILE A 4 -10.47 5.21 0.68
N LEU A 5 -9.34 5.80 0.34
CA LEU A 5 -8.51 5.41 -0.80
C LEU A 5 -7.34 4.59 -0.28
N LEU A 6 -7.25 3.33 -0.65
CA LEU A 6 -6.20 2.42 -0.21
C LEU A 6 -5.19 2.23 -1.34
N ASP A 7 -3.95 2.57 -1.08
CA ASP A 7 -2.83 2.37 -1.98
C ASP A 7 -1.93 1.26 -1.45
N ASN A 8 -1.81 0.19 -2.21
CA ASN A 8 -0.88 -0.89 -1.92
C ASN A 8 0.41 -0.68 -2.72
N GLY A 9 1.53 -0.52 -2.05
CA GLY A 9 2.81 -0.23 -2.69
C GLY A 9 3.27 -1.32 -3.66
N HIS A 10 3.97 -0.89 -4.71
CA HIS A 10 4.69 -1.74 -5.65
C HIS A 10 3.81 -2.71 -6.47
N GLY A 11 4.41 -3.67 -7.12
CA GLY A 11 3.76 -4.70 -7.93
C GLY A 11 4.65 -5.93 -8.11
N VAL A 12 4.14 -6.92 -8.82
CA VAL A 12 4.86 -8.18 -9.08
C VAL A 12 6.18 -7.95 -9.81
N ASN A 13 6.27 -6.91 -10.62
CA ASN A 13 7.44 -6.56 -11.43
C ASN A 13 8.34 -5.49 -10.79
N THR A 14 8.07 -5.08 -9.54
CA THR A 14 8.95 -4.13 -8.84
C THR A 14 10.21 -4.83 -8.39
N SER A 15 11.36 -4.30 -8.83
CA SER A 15 12.67 -4.83 -8.48
C SER A 15 13.04 -4.51 -7.02
N GLY A 16 13.69 -5.45 -6.34
CA GLY A 16 14.38 -5.21 -5.08
C GLY A 16 13.53 -5.01 -3.83
N LYS A 17 12.21 -5.05 -3.92
CA LYS A 17 11.32 -4.85 -2.76
C LYS A 17 10.98 -6.19 -2.11
N CYS A 18 11.98 -6.85 -1.55
CA CYS A 18 11.87 -8.16 -0.91
C CYS A 18 12.86 -8.32 0.24
N SER A 19 12.62 -9.33 1.07
CA SER A 19 13.52 -9.71 2.15
C SER A 19 14.76 -10.49 1.63
N PRO A 20 15.78 -10.72 2.46
CA PRO A 20 16.72 -11.78 2.22
C PRO A 20 16.01 -13.14 2.09
N LYS A 21 16.71 -14.14 1.54
CA LYS A 21 16.15 -15.50 1.43
C LYS A 21 15.85 -16.08 2.82
N LYS A 22 14.70 -16.70 2.95
CA LYS A 22 14.35 -17.50 4.12
C LYS A 22 15.03 -18.88 4.07
N ALA A 23 14.88 -19.65 5.14
CA ALA A 23 15.45 -21.01 5.23
C ALA A 23 14.93 -21.94 4.11
N ASP A 24 13.70 -21.74 3.64
CA ASP A 24 13.07 -22.50 2.55
C ASP A 24 13.46 -22.00 1.15
N GLY A 25 14.34 -21.01 1.03
CA GLY A 25 14.76 -20.42 -0.23
C GLY A 25 13.84 -19.34 -0.79
N THR A 26 12.68 -19.10 -0.19
CA THR A 26 11.76 -18.05 -0.61
C THR A 26 12.13 -16.69 -0.01
N ARG A 27 11.52 -15.64 -0.54
CA ARG A 27 11.66 -14.26 -0.04
C ARG A 27 10.30 -13.69 0.32
N PHE A 28 10.25 -12.88 1.38
CA PHE A 28 9.13 -12.00 1.64
C PHE A 28 9.10 -10.92 0.56
N ARG A 29 7.93 -10.70 -0.06
CA ARG A 29 7.76 -9.65 -1.06
C ARG A 29 6.78 -8.61 -0.57
N GLU A 30 7.20 -7.35 -0.61
CA GLU A 30 6.41 -6.22 -0.10
C GLU A 30 5.06 -6.10 -0.80
N TYR A 31 5.00 -6.27 -2.12
CA TYR A 31 3.75 -6.09 -2.84
C TYR A 31 2.67 -7.11 -2.42
N LYS A 32 3.04 -8.35 -2.13
CA LYS A 32 2.10 -9.38 -1.65
C LYS A 32 1.57 -9.04 -0.26
N PHE A 33 2.47 -8.63 0.63
CA PHE A 33 2.13 -8.19 1.98
C PHE A 33 1.16 -7.01 1.93
N ALA A 34 1.49 -5.97 1.18
CA ALA A 34 0.67 -4.78 1.07
C ALA A 34 -0.73 -5.09 0.51
N ARG A 35 -0.83 -5.95 -0.51
CA ARG A 35 -2.11 -6.35 -1.10
C ARG A 35 -2.98 -7.15 -0.14
N THR A 36 -2.39 -8.05 0.62
CA THR A 36 -3.12 -8.82 1.65
C THR A 36 -3.68 -7.89 2.71
N ILE A 37 -2.88 -6.98 3.24
CA ILE A 37 -3.31 -6.00 4.26
C ILE A 37 -4.41 -5.09 3.70
N VAL A 38 -4.23 -4.54 2.51
CA VAL A 38 -5.21 -3.64 1.88
C VAL A 38 -6.54 -4.36 1.64
N THR A 39 -6.51 -5.60 1.16
CA THR A 39 -7.73 -6.39 0.96
C THR A 39 -8.48 -6.61 2.28
N ASN A 40 -7.77 -6.94 3.34
CA ASN A 40 -8.37 -7.14 4.66
C ASN A 40 -8.95 -5.84 5.23
N ILE A 41 -8.22 -4.74 5.11
CA ILE A 41 -8.70 -3.41 5.52
C ILE A 41 -9.96 -3.03 4.73
N ALA A 42 -9.93 -3.20 3.40
CA ALA A 42 -11.06 -2.87 2.53
C ALA A 42 -12.32 -3.62 2.93
N THR A 43 -12.20 -4.93 3.19
CA THR A 43 -13.33 -5.75 3.63
C THR A 43 -13.93 -5.23 4.93
N LYS A 44 -13.10 -4.92 5.91
CA LYS A 44 -13.55 -4.41 7.21
C LYS A 44 -14.20 -3.03 7.11
N LEU A 45 -13.60 -2.13 6.35
CA LEU A 45 -14.12 -0.78 6.18
C LEU A 45 -15.45 -0.76 5.41
N LYS A 46 -15.58 -1.61 4.39
CA LYS A 46 -16.86 -1.75 3.67
C LYS A 46 -17.97 -2.28 4.58
N ALA A 47 -17.65 -3.23 5.45
CA ALA A 47 -18.60 -3.74 6.43
C ALA A 47 -19.06 -2.66 7.42
N LEU A 48 -18.21 -1.66 7.69
CA LEU A 48 -18.55 -0.49 8.53
C LEU A 48 -19.30 0.61 7.77
N GLY A 49 -19.55 0.45 6.48
CA GLY A 49 -20.32 1.38 5.67
C GLY A 49 -19.52 2.46 4.96
N TYR A 50 -18.20 2.41 4.99
CA TYR A 50 -17.36 3.34 4.23
C TYR A 50 -17.34 3.02 2.74
N ASN A 51 -17.23 4.06 1.92
CA ASN A 51 -16.88 3.89 0.52
C ASN A 51 -15.37 3.65 0.42
N VAL A 52 -14.97 2.52 -0.15
CA VAL A 52 -13.56 2.11 -0.21
C VAL A 52 -13.14 1.89 -1.64
N ILE A 53 -12.04 2.54 -2.04
CA ILE A 53 -11.45 2.42 -3.37
C ILE A 53 -10.02 1.93 -3.22
N ILE A 54 -9.70 0.82 -3.89
CA ILE A 54 -8.33 0.34 -4.02
C ILE A 54 -7.71 1.03 -5.24
N VAL A 55 -6.68 1.85 -5.01
CA VAL A 55 -6.07 2.70 -6.05
C VAL A 55 -5.38 1.87 -7.13
N THR A 56 -4.74 0.77 -6.74
CA THR A 56 -3.99 -0.10 -7.65
C THR A 56 -4.40 -1.56 -7.46
N PRO A 57 -5.55 -1.98 -8.04
CA PRO A 57 -5.98 -3.37 -7.95
C PRO A 57 -5.15 -4.32 -8.82
N GLU A 58 -4.38 -3.80 -9.77
CA GLU A 58 -3.55 -4.57 -10.69
C GLU A 58 -2.41 -5.29 -9.96
N GLN A 59 -1.91 -6.39 -10.54
CA GLN A 59 -0.73 -7.09 -10.02
C GLN A 59 0.56 -6.36 -10.36
N GLU A 60 0.60 -5.67 -11.50
CA GLU A 60 1.75 -4.90 -11.97
C GLU A 60 1.98 -3.67 -11.08
N ASP A 61 3.21 -3.19 -11.10
CA ASP A 61 3.56 -1.92 -10.47
C ASP A 61 2.99 -0.77 -11.31
N ILE A 62 2.13 0.00 -10.71
CA ILE A 62 1.55 1.19 -11.32
C ILE A 62 2.41 2.39 -10.94
N SER A 63 2.78 3.21 -11.93
CA SER A 63 3.62 4.37 -11.71
C SER A 63 3.06 5.32 -10.65
N LEU A 64 3.94 6.03 -9.97
CA LEU A 64 3.54 7.02 -8.97
C LEU A 64 2.63 8.09 -9.58
N GLY A 65 2.95 8.57 -10.79
CA GLY A 65 2.12 9.55 -11.50
C GLY A 65 0.70 9.06 -11.78
N GLU A 66 0.56 7.80 -12.20
CA GLU A 66 -0.77 7.22 -12.44
C GLU A 66 -1.54 7.01 -11.12
N ARG A 67 -0.87 6.62 -10.04
CA ARG A 67 -1.49 6.53 -8.71
C ARG A 67 -2.04 7.88 -8.27
N VAL A 68 -1.24 8.93 -8.40
CA VAL A 68 -1.64 10.31 -8.07
C VAL A 68 -2.83 10.76 -8.93
N ARG A 69 -2.81 10.44 -10.23
CA ARG A 69 -3.93 10.76 -11.14
C ARG A 69 -5.24 10.12 -10.67
N ARG A 70 -5.19 8.84 -10.31
CA ARG A 70 -6.36 8.09 -9.81
C ARG A 70 -6.88 8.64 -8.50
N ILE A 71 -5.98 8.96 -7.57
CA ILE A 71 -6.32 9.56 -6.26
C ILE A 71 -6.99 10.92 -6.48
N ASN A 72 -6.39 11.77 -7.29
CA ASN A 72 -6.94 13.10 -7.58
C ASN A 72 -8.30 13.05 -8.27
N LYS A 73 -8.51 12.07 -9.16
CA LYS A 73 -9.82 11.84 -9.78
C LYS A 73 -10.88 11.54 -8.72
N SER A 74 -10.57 10.66 -7.77
CA SER A 74 -11.48 10.32 -6.68
C SER A 74 -11.74 11.50 -5.76
N VAL A 75 -10.71 12.27 -5.44
CA VAL A 75 -10.84 13.48 -4.61
C VAL A 75 -11.75 14.53 -5.28
N ARG A 76 -11.61 14.70 -6.59
CA ARG A 76 -12.52 15.60 -7.34
C ARG A 76 -13.96 15.11 -7.32
N GLN A 77 -14.16 13.79 -7.39
CA GLN A 77 -15.50 13.19 -7.40
C GLN A 77 -16.19 13.27 -6.03
N TYR A 78 -15.47 13.01 -4.95
CA TYR A 78 -16.05 12.87 -3.61
C TYR A 78 -15.81 14.08 -2.70
N GLY A 79 -14.91 14.97 -3.07
CA GLY A 79 -14.54 16.14 -2.28
C GLY A 79 -13.35 15.89 -1.36
N ALA A 80 -12.43 16.85 -1.28
CA ALA A 80 -11.20 16.71 -0.50
C ALA A 80 -11.46 16.50 0.99
N GLY A 81 -12.47 17.17 1.55
CA GLY A 81 -12.85 17.00 2.96
C GLY A 81 -13.51 15.67 3.29
N ASN A 82 -13.85 14.87 2.28
CA ASN A 82 -14.54 13.59 2.41
C ASN A 82 -13.66 12.39 2.04
N CYS A 83 -12.39 12.59 1.83
CA CYS A 83 -11.45 11.55 1.41
C CYS A 83 -10.27 11.43 2.38
N LEU A 84 -9.86 10.18 2.61
CA LEU A 84 -8.59 9.86 3.27
C LEU A 84 -7.86 8.84 2.41
N MET A 85 -6.59 9.12 2.10
CA MET A 85 -5.71 8.18 1.40
C MET A 85 -4.76 7.52 2.40
N ILE A 86 -4.68 6.20 2.34
CA ILE A 86 -3.78 5.41 3.17
C ILE A 86 -2.93 4.55 2.23
N SER A 87 -1.62 4.69 2.32
CA SER A 87 -0.66 3.87 1.58
C SER A 87 -0.02 2.86 2.52
N VAL A 88 0.02 1.60 2.12
CA VAL A 88 0.56 0.49 2.92
C VAL A 88 1.86 0.00 2.30
N HIS A 89 2.91 0.03 3.10
CA HIS A 89 4.25 -0.40 2.73
C HIS A 89 4.86 -1.28 3.83
N ALA A 90 5.85 -2.07 3.46
CA ALA A 90 6.75 -2.72 4.42
C ALA A 90 8.11 -2.00 4.36
N ASN A 91 8.52 -1.41 5.47
CA ASN A 91 9.82 -0.75 5.56
C ASN A 91 10.95 -1.79 5.62
N ALA A 92 12.09 -1.44 5.07
CA ALA A 92 13.28 -2.26 5.13
C ALA A 92 14.49 -1.45 5.61
N ALA A 93 15.39 -2.11 6.33
CA ALA A 93 16.73 -1.63 6.61
C ALA A 93 17.70 -2.47 5.79
N GLY A 94 18.77 -1.83 5.29
CA GLY A 94 19.78 -2.53 4.48
C GLY A 94 19.41 -2.68 3.01
N ASN A 95 20.06 -3.63 2.35
CA ASN A 95 20.04 -3.79 0.89
C ASN A 95 19.43 -5.12 0.41
N ASN A 96 18.66 -5.80 1.22
CA ASN A 96 18.02 -7.09 0.96
C ASN A 96 18.97 -8.32 0.98
N ASP A 97 20.25 -8.15 1.30
CA ASP A 97 21.22 -9.27 1.30
C ASP A 97 21.23 -10.03 2.62
N LYS A 98 20.96 -9.35 3.72
CA LYS A 98 20.93 -9.96 5.06
C LYS A 98 19.84 -9.37 5.92
N TRP A 99 19.39 -10.16 6.90
CA TRP A 99 18.44 -9.72 7.89
C TRP A 99 19.07 -8.67 8.81
N MET A 100 18.31 -7.61 9.11
CA MET A 100 18.70 -6.52 9.99
C MET A 100 17.86 -6.59 11.27
N SER A 101 18.29 -5.86 12.31
CA SER A 101 17.61 -5.84 13.60
C SER A 101 16.44 -4.86 13.68
N ALA A 102 16.30 -3.96 12.73
CA ALA A 102 15.23 -2.97 12.71
C ALA A 102 13.86 -3.65 12.60
N ARG A 103 12.91 -3.21 13.42
CA ARG A 103 11.55 -3.75 13.47
C ARG A 103 10.59 -2.71 14.05
N GLY A 104 9.29 -2.99 13.92
CA GLY A 104 8.23 -2.12 14.40
C GLY A 104 7.43 -1.53 13.24
N TRP A 105 6.48 -0.69 13.56
CA TRP A 105 5.67 -0.01 12.55
C TRP A 105 5.75 1.51 12.75
N SER A 106 5.45 2.24 11.70
CA SER A 106 5.36 3.71 11.74
C SER A 106 4.25 4.21 10.83
N ALA A 107 3.70 5.35 11.18
CA ALA A 107 2.76 6.07 10.32
C ALA A 107 3.34 7.44 10.01
N TRP A 108 3.19 7.86 8.76
CA TRP A 108 3.72 9.11 8.26
C TRP A 108 2.57 9.94 7.69
N THR A 109 2.51 11.20 8.06
CA THR A 109 1.55 12.15 7.52
C THR A 109 2.27 13.40 7.05
N THR A 110 1.66 14.11 6.10
CA THR A 110 2.10 15.45 5.73
C THR A 110 1.48 16.46 6.69
N ARG A 111 2.17 17.56 6.92
CA ARG A 111 1.54 18.73 7.51
C ARG A 111 0.63 19.36 6.46
N GLY A 112 -0.63 19.42 6.79
CA GLY A 112 -1.65 20.00 5.91
C GLY A 112 -1.64 21.49 5.87
#